data_d5ee915e9655cfb5f0de9f62177fd3d0
#
_entry.id   d5ee915e9655cfb5f0de9f62177fd3d0
#
_cell.length_a   1.000
_cell.length_b   1.000
_cell.length_c   1.000
_cell.angle_alpha   90.00
_cell.angle_beta   90.00
_cell.angle_gamma   90.00
#
_symmetry.space_group_name_H-M   'P 1'
#
loop_
_entity.id
_entity.type
_entity.pdbx_description
1 polymer ?
#
loop_
_entity_poly.entity_id
_entity_poly.type
_entity_poly.pdbx_seq_one_letter_code
_entity_poly.pdbx_strand_id
1 'polypeptide(L)'
;GLATPDDAVNLAFKLPGQVLDVPVAQGESVKKGALLAELDPRDIELQVSADRSAFEEARSQMQRMQRLLEHEAVSRQEFESAQTRYAQVKSAYENSLGLLKETKLRAPFASVVERKFVDNYERVQAGQSIVRVVNPVTTKVQFTMPESGLSLLSLPSTRFEVEFDNYRGVRFPAVLKDYAKTSSDASGFPVSLRLTDVDTGRYSISPGMSCMVTMQSADPVTDAVSLPVSAVYAPAEGGTYVWVVTGGDRVERRAVTLGELYGRDRVVVDSGVEPGERVVTAGVYQLRQGERVRILN
;
A
#
# COMPACT_ATOMS: atom_id res chain seq x y z
N GLY A 1 2.69 -8.06 10.62
CA GLY A 1 2.58 -7.49 9.28
C GLY A 1 3.68 -7.93 8.34
N LEU A 2 3.56 -7.57 7.08
CA LEU A 2 4.54 -7.84 6.04
C LEU A 2 4.86 -6.58 5.26
N ALA A 3 6.13 -6.38 4.91
CA ALA A 3 6.53 -5.39 3.93
C ALA A 3 6.00 -5.79 2.55
N THR A 4 5.33 -4.88 1.87
CA THR A 4 4.78 -5.11 0.53
C THR A 4 5.35 -4.07 -0.44
N PRO A 5 5.60 -4.42 -1.70
CA PRO A 5 6.14 -3.45 -2.65
C PRO A 5 5.17 -2.27 -2.83
N ASP A 6 5.72 -1.07 -2.96
CA ASP A 6 4.91 0.11 -3.24
C ASP A 6 4.28 0.02 -4.63
N ASP A 7 5.07 -0.41 -5.61
CA ASP A 7 4.66 -0.66 -6.98
C ASP A 7 5.06 -2.07 -7.39
N ALA A 8 4.09 -2.86 -7.83
CA ALA A 8 4.28 -4.17 -8.43
C ALA A 8 3.44 -4.25 -9.70
N VAL A 9 4.06 -4.56 -10.83
CA VAL A 9 3.39 -4.57 -12.14
C VAL A 9 3.71 -5.85 -12.87
N ASN A 10 2.66 -6.52 -13.35
CA ASN A 10 2.79 -7.57 -14.34
C ASN A 10 2.87 -6.93 -15.73
N LEU A 11 3.97 -7.12 -16.39
CA LEU A 11 4.19 -6.58 -17.73
C LEU A 11 3.83 -7.63 -18.77
N ALA A 12 3.15 -7.19 -19.82
CA ALA A 12 2.63 -8.01 -20.90
C ALA A 12 2.85 -7.32 -22.23
N PHE A 13 3.01 -8.10 -23.31
CA PHE A 13 2.98 -7.55 -24.66
C PHE A 13 1.55 -7.17 -25.06
N LYS A 14 1.41 -6.12 -25.84
CA LYS A 14 0.13 -5.73 -26.46
C LYS A 14 -0.18 -6.55 -27.72
N LEU A 15 0.83 -7.23 -28.25
CA LEU A 15 0.76 -8.04 -29.46
C LEU A 15 0.95 -9.51 -29.13
N PRO A 16 0.27 -10.43 -29.82
CA PRO A 16 0.62 -11.83 -29.77
C PRO A 16 1.86 -12.11 -30.61
N GLY A 17 2.65 -13.12 -30.22
CA GLY A 17 3.84 -13.49 -31.00
C GLY A 17 4.66 -14.57 -30.32
N GLN A 18 5.78 -14.90 -30.93
CA GLN A 18 6.79 -15.77 -30.33
C GLN A 18 7.79 -14.90 -29.58
N VAL A 19 8.08 -15.24 -28.34
CA VAL A 19 9.15 -14.58 -27.56
C VAL A 19 10.49 -14.98 -28.16
N LEU A 20 11.25 -14.00 -28.57
CA LEU A 20 12.60 -14.22 -29.10
C LEU A 20 13.59 -14.43 -27.95
N ASP A 21 13.54 -13.50 -26.98
CA ASP A 21 14.45 -13.52 -25.83
C ASP A 21 13.85 -12.81 -24.61
N VAL A 22 14.25 -13.30 -23.42
CA VAL A 22 13.98 -12.70 -22.12
C VAL A 22 15.31 -12.54 -21.38
N PRO A 23 16.06 -11.45 -21.67
CA PRO A 23 17.47 -11.28 -21.28
C PRO A 23 17.66 -10.98 -19.79
N VAL A 24 16.60 -11.05 -18.97
CA VAL A 24 16.63 -10.74 -17.53
C VAL A 24 16.47 -11.98 -16.69
N ALA A 25 17.16 -11.99 -15.53
CA ALA A 25 17.06 -13.06 -14.54
C ALA A 25 16.13 -12.64 -13.37
N GLN A 26 15.54 -13.63 -12.70
CA GLN A 26 14.81 -13.38 -11.46
C GLN A 26 15.75 -12.85 -10.38
N GLY A 27 15.36 -11.81 -9.66
CA GLY A 27 16.18 -11.10 -8.68
C GLY A 27 17.07 -10.00 -9.28
N GLU A 28 17.13 -9.86 -10.60
CA GLU A 28 17.95 -8.85 -11.27
C GLU A 28 17.37 -7.45 -11.12
N SER A 29 18.25 -6.48 -10.81
CA SER A 29 17.88 -5.06 -10.75
C SER A 29 18.01 -4.42 -12.13
N VAL A 30 16.94 -3.80 -12.60
CA VAL A 30 16.85 -3.18 -13.92
C VAL A 30 16.54 -1.69 -13.81
N LYS A 31 17.13 -0.88 -14.71
CA LYS A 31 16.85 0.55 -14.80
C LYS A 31 15.56 0.79 -15.60
N LYS A 32 14.93 1.96 -15.41
CA LYS A 32 13.83 2.42 -16.28
C LYS A 32 14.25 2.35 -17.76
N GLY A 33 13.40 1.75 -18.59
CA GLY A 33 13.63 1.60 -20.04
C GLY A 33 14.47 0.37 -20.41
N ALA A 34 15.03 -0.39 -19.45
CA ALA A 34 15.76 -1.63 -19.75
C ALA A 34 14.87 -2.64 -20.49
N LEU A 35 15.44 -3.38 -21.43
CA LEU A 35 14.75 -4.44 -22.16
C LEU A 35 14.53 -5.63 -21.24
N LEU A 36 13.28 -6.06 -21.13
CA LEU A 36 12.88 -7.20 -20.28
C LEU A 36 12.55 -8.44 -21.11
N ALA A 37 11.93 -8.24 -22.27
CA ALA A 37 11.63 -9.29 -23.21
C ALA A 37 11.44 -8.70 -24.61
N GLU A 38 11.61 -9.53 -25.63
CA GLU A 38 11.42 -9.14 -27.03
C GLU A 38 10.65 -10.24 -27.77
N LEU A 39 9.65 -9.85 -28.57
CA LEU A 39 9.00 -10.72 -29.53
C LEU A 39 9.83 -10.78 -30.82
N ASP A 40 9.66 -11.87 -31.59
CA ASP A 40 10.24 -11.97 -32.93
C ASP A 40 9.69 -10.82 -33.82
N PRO A 41 10.56 -9.87 -34.23
CA PRO A 41 10.10 -8.67 -34.93
C PRO A 41 10.02 -8.84 -36.45
N ARG A 42 10.45 -9.98 -37.01
CA ARG A 42 10.71 -10.16 -38.46
C ARG A 42 9.54 -9.75 -39.36
N ASP A 43 8.33 -10.22 -39.01
CA ASP A 43 7.13 -9.93 -39.82
C ASP A 43 6.77 -8.44 -39.74
N ILE A 44 6.93 -7.83 -38.58
CA ILE A 44 6.65 -6.42 -38.37
C ILE A 44 7.72 -5.55 -39.03
N GLU A 45 9.01 -5.96 -39.03
CA GLU A 45 10.08 -5.26 -39.71
C GLU A 45 9.87 -5.26 -41.24
N LEU A 46 9.39 -6.37 -41.82
CA LEU A 46 9.01 -6.42 -43.23
C LEU A 46 7.86 -5.45 -43.54
N GLN A 47 6.87 -5.38 -42.70
CA GLN A 47 5.76 -4.41 -42.84
C GLN A 47 6.24 -2.99 -42.73
N VAL A 48 7.10 -2.67 -41.76
CA VAL A 48 7.72 -1.32 -41.63
C VAL A 48 8.50 -0.94 -42.88
N SER A 49 9.26 -1.87 -43.49
CA SER A 49 10.01 -1.63 -44.70
C SER A 49 9.10 -1.34 -45.90
N ALA A 50 8.00 -2.09 -46.03
CA ALA A 50 7.03 -1.85 -47.13
C ALA A 50 6.32 -0.50 -46.95
N ASP A 51 5.84 -0.20 -45.74
CA ASP A 51 5.14 1.06 -45.45
C ASP A 51 6.09 2.28 -45.59
N ARG A 52 7.36 2.13 -45.22
CA ARG A 52 8.39 3.15 -45.42
C ARG A 52 8.55 3.47 -46.89
N SER A 53 8.66 2.45 -47.75
CA SER A 53 8.81 2.66 -49.22
C SER A 53 7.62 3.41 -49.81
N ALA A 54 6.38 3.02 -49.40
CA ALA A 54 5.17 3.71 -49.84
C ALA A 54 5.12 5.18 -49.33
N PHE A 55 5.56 5.40 -48.08
CA PHE A 55 5.64 6.75 -47.51
C PHE A 55 6.64 7.63 -48.24
N GLU A 56 7.84 7.14 -48.56
CA GLU A 56 8.89 7.87 -49.27
C GLU A 56 8.43 8.21 -50.68
N GLU A 57 7.77 7.30 -51.39
CA GLU A 57 7.18 7.54 -52.71
C GLU A 57 6.10 8.64 -52.65
N ALA A 58 5.12 8.53 -51.79
CA ALA A 58 4.04 9.50 -51.67
C ALA A 58 4.54 10.87 -51.20
N ARG A 59 5.54 10.91 -50.34
CA ARG A 59 6.20 12.15 -49.93
C ARG A 59 6.86 12.85 -51.13
N SER A 60 7.61 12.12 -51.95
CA SER A 60 8.25 12.64 -53.13
C SER A 60 7.24 13.17 -54.14
N GLN A 61 6.13 12.42 -54.34
CA GLN A 61 5.05 12.82 -55.24
C GLN A 61 4.36 14.09 -54.74
N MET A 62 4.01 14.18 -53.49
CA MET A 62 3.36 15.35 -52.87
C MET A 62 4.25 16.60 -53.03
N GLN A 63 5.57 16.46 -52.73
CA GLN A 63 6.52 17.56 -52.90
C GLN A 63 6.68 18.01 -54.36
N ARG A 64 6.57 17.07 -55.29
CA ARG A 64 6.58 17.38 -56.74
C ARG A 64 5.33 18.16 -57.15
N MET A 65 4.15 17.68 -56.72
CA MET A 65 2.88 18.35 -57.00
C MET A 65 2.84 19.75 -56.39
N GLN A 66 3.38 19.92 -55.18
CA GLN A 66 3.48 21.22 -54.53
C GLN A 66 4.28 22.23 -55.39
N ARG A 67 5.48 21.83 -55.90
CA ARG A 67 6.29 22.67 -56.75
C ARG A 67 5.62 23.00 -58.11
N LEU A 68 4.91 22.02 -58.65
CA LEU A 68 4.17 22.23 -59.91
C LEU A 68 2.96 23.17 -59.72
N LEU A 69 2.30 23.10 -58.53
CA LEU A 69 1.23 24.01 -58.22
C LEU A 69 1.73 25.45 -58.02
N GLU A 70 2.89 25.65 -57.45
CA GLU A 70 3.54 26.96 -57.31
C GLU A 70 3.83 27.62 -58.68
N HIS A 71 4.00 26.80 -59.73
CA HIS A 71 4.16 27.24 -61.11
C HIS A 71 2.87 27.11 -61.94
N GLU A 72 1.72 26.94 -61.31
CA GLU A 72 0.41 26.79 -61.97
C GLU A 72 0.36 25.63 -63.03
N ALA A 73 1.27 24.66 -62.91
CA ALA A 73 1.40 23.54 -63.86
C ALA A 73 0.49 22.34 -63.53
N VAL A 74 -0.19 22.32 -62.39
CA VAL A 74 -1.17 21.33 -61.97
C VAL A 74 -2.35 22.00 -61.28
N SER A 75 -3.48 21.30 -61.24
CA SER A 75 -4.66 21.79 -60.53
C SER A 75 -4.50 21.63 -59.03
N ARG A 76 -5.18 22.49 -58.28
CA ARG A 76 -5.27 22.38 -56.81
C ARG A 76 -5.80 21.02 -56.36
N GLN A 77 -6.76 20.44 -57.09
CA GLN A 77 -7.33 19.13 -56.83
C GLN A 77 -6.29 18.01 -56.93
N GLU A 78 -5.38 18.07 -57.89
CA GLU A 78 -4.29 17.08 -58.05
C GLU A 78 -3.30 17.16 -56.90
N PHE A 79 -2.96 18.36 -56.45
CA PHE A 79 -2.13 18.54 -55.26
C PHE A 79 -2.82 18.01 -53.99
N GLU A 80 -4.09 18.35 -53.73
CA GLU A 80 -4.87 17.88 -52.60
C GLU A 80 -5.01 16.36 -52.58
N SER A 81 -5.15 15.73 -53.76
CA SER A 81 -5.15 14.27 -53.90
C SER A 81 -3.80 13.65 -53.47
N ALA A 82 -2.69 14.23 -53.94
CA ALA A 82 -1.35 13.77 -53.55
C ALA A 82 -1.09 13.99 -52.05
N GLN A 83 -1.54 15.12 -51.50
CA GLN A 83 -1.44 15.41 -50.08
C GLN A 83 -2.25 14.42 -49.22
N THR A 84 -3.47 14.08 -49.66
CA THR A 84 -4.31 13.08 -48.97
C THR A 84 -3.64 11.71 -48.99
N ARG A 85 -3.10 11.28 -50.15
CA ARG A 85 -2.37 10.02 -50.28
C ARG A 85 -1.16 9.96 -49.34
N TYR A 86 -0.38 11.05 -49.29
CA TYR A 86 0.76 11.17 -48.39
C TYR A 86 0.34 11.03 -46.93
N ALA A 87 -0.74 11.70 -46.50
CA ALA A 87 -1.26 11.59 -45.13
C ALA A 87 -1.67 10.17 -44.77
N GLN A 88 -2.31 9.44 -45.68
CA GLN A 88 -2.74 8.06 -45.50
C GLN A 88 -1.55 7.11 -45.25
N VAL A 89 -0.55 7.14 -46.17
CA VAL A 89 0.61 6.23 -46.07
C VAL A 89 1.55 6.62 -44.94
N LYS A 90 1.61 7.91 -44.58
CA LYS A 90 2.31 8.38 -43.39
C LYS A 90 1.73 7.75 -42.12
N SER A 91 0.42 7.77 -42.00
CA SER A 91 -0.27 7.15 -40.82
C SER A 91 -0.04 5.64 -40.80
N ALA A 92 -0.04 4.96 -41.94
CA ALA A 92 0.26 3.51 -41.98
C ALA A 92 1.69 3.23 -41.52
N TYR A 93 2.68 4.00 -42.01
CA TYR A 93 4.08 3.86 -41.60
C TYR A 93 4.31 4.17 -40.14
N GLU A 94 3.70 5.23 -39.59
CA GLU A 94 3.77 5.55 -38.18
C GLU A 94 3.14 4.43 -37.28
N ASN A 95 2.06 3.82 -37.75
CA ASN A 95 1.44 2.69 -37.09
C ASN A 95 2.37 1.48 -37.06
N SER A 96 2.96 1.08 -38.18
CA SER A 96 3.89 -0.05 -38.26
C SER A 96 5.14 0.16 -37.40
N LEU A 97 5.67 1.41 -37.33
CA LEU A 97 6.73 1.78 -36.38
C LEU A 97 6.28 1.64 -34.90
N GLY A 98 5.03 1.99 -34.63
CA GLY A 98 4.43 1.80 -33.32
C GLY A 98 4.40 0.32 -32.94
N LEU A 99 3.90 -0.55 -33.82
CA LEU A 99 3.88 -2.00 -33.61
C LEU A 99 5.28 -2.57 -33.38
N LEU A 100 6.27 -2.11 -34.12
CA LEU A 100 7.67 -2.53 -33.93
C LEU A 100 8.20 -2.14 -32.55
N LYS A 101 7.82 -1.00 -32.01
CA LYS A 101 8.18 -0.62 -30.63
C LYS A 101 7.51 -1.52 -29.60
N GLU A 102 6.28 -1.95 -29.84
CA GLU A 102 5.51 -2.82 -28.94
C GLU A 102 6.03 -4.27 -28.94
N THR A 103 6.94 -4.67 -29.86
CA THR A 103 7.65 -5.95 -29.76
C THR A 103 8.66 -5.99 -28.63
N LYS A 104 9.04 -4.83 -28.07
CA LYS A 104 10.04 -4.69 -27.01
C LYS A 104 9.39 -4.32 -25.70
N LEU A 105 9.39 -5.25 -24.76
CA LEU A 105 8.87 -5.04 -23.39
C LEU A 105 9.96 -4.38 -22.55
N ARG A 106 9.69 -3.19 -22.03
CA ARG A 106 10.66 -2.41 -21.26
C ARG A 106 10.17 -2.10 -19.87
N ALA A 107 11.11 -1.97 -18.92
CA ALA A 107 10.83 -1.59 -17.55
C ALA A 107 10.24 -0.16 -17.46
N PRO A 108 9.07 0.05 -16.86
CA PRO A 108 8.43 1.37 -16.75
C PRO A 108 9.10 2.26 -15.70
N PHE A 109 9.79 1.66 -14.73
CA PHE A 109 10.56 2.32 -13.67
C PHE A 109 11.79 1.47 -13.29
N ALA A 110 12.69 2.01 -12.47
CA ALA A 110 13.79 1.23 -11.90
C ALA A 110 13.21 0.19 -10.95
N SER A 111 13.47 -1.10 -11.18
CA SER A 111 12.77 -2.19 -10.53
C SER A 111 13.65 -3.44 -10.37
N VAL A 112 13.16 -4.40 -9.60
CA VAL A 112 13.72 -5.75 -9.51
C VAL A 112 12.75 -6.72 -10.18
N VAL A 113 13.27 -7.64 -10.95
CA VAL A 113 12.52 -8.72 -11.58
C VAL A 113 12.11 -9.72 -10.51
N GLU A 114 10.84 -9.71 -10.11
CA GLU A 114 10.33 -10.64 -9.09
C GLU A 114 10.11 -12.04 -9.67
N ARG A 115 9.54 -12.11 -10.89
CA ARG A 115 9.24 -13.40 -11.54
C ARG A 115 9.19 -13.28 -13.05
N LYS A 116 9.68 -14.32 -13.73
CA LYS A 116 9.42 -14.60 -15.15
C LYS A 116 8.27 -15.60 -15.25
N PHE A 117 7.37 -15.41 -16.22
CA PHE A 117 6.23 -16.30 -16.46
C PHE A 117 6.36 -17.08 -17.77
N VAL A 118 7.34 -16.74 -18.60
CA VAL A 118 7.55 -17.32 -19.92
C VAL A 118 9.04 -17.54 -20.18
N ASP A 119 9.36 -18.50 -21.05
CA ASP A 119 10.69 -18.78 -21.51
C ASP A 119 10.91 -18.33 -22.96
N ASN A 120 12.17 -18.34 -23.42
CA ASN A 120 12.52 -18.04 -24.79
C ASN A 120 11.84 -19.01 -25.75
N TYR A 121 11.41 -18.51 -26.91
CA TYR A 121 10.72 -19.23 -27.98
C TYR A 121 9.30 -19.69 -27.65
N GLU A 122 8.76 -19.36 -26.49
CA GLU A 122 7.37 -19.60 -26.14
C GLU A 122 6.44 -18.66 -26.95
N ARG A 123 5.26 -19.17 -27.30
CA ARG A 123 4.23 -18.35 -27.97
C ARG A 123 3.28 -17.74 -26.96
N VAL A 124 3.11 -16.41 -27.02
CA VAL A 124 2.31 -15.65 -26.06
C VAL A 124 1.16 -14.91 -26.73
N GLN A 125 0.10 -14.68 -25.95
CA GLN A 125 -1.05 -13.89 -26.35
C GLN A 125 -0.92 -12.44 -25.89
N ALA A 126 -1.65 -11.54 -26.54
CA ALA A 126 -1.75 -10.16 -26.06
C ALA A 126 -2.33 -10.11 -24.64
N GLY A 127 -1.69 -9.37 -23.73
CA GLY A 127 -2.10 -9.27 -22.34
C GLY A 127 -1.63 -10.41 -21.43
N GLN A 128 -0.99 -11.45 -21.96
CA GLN A 128 -0.39 -12.51 -21.15
C GLN A 128 0.79 -11.96 -20.35
N SER A 129 0.84 -12.22 -19.03
CA SER A 129 1.94 -11.76 -18.18
C SER A 129 3.26 -12.41 -18.57
N ILE A 130 4.28 -11.61 -18.83
CA ILE A 130 5.62 -12.03 -19.24
C ILE A 130 6.59 -11.96 -18.07
N VAL A 131 6.66 -10.80 -17.42
CA VAL A 131 7.57 -10.52 -16.31
C VAL A 131 6.83 -9.71 -15.26
N ARG A 132 7.01 -10.06 -14.00
CA ARG A 132 6.59 -9.24 -12.88
C ARG A 132 7.77 -8.48 -12.34
N VAL A 133 7.63 -7.16 -12.25
CA VAL A 133 8.64 -6.27 -11.70
C VAL A 133 8.09 -5.54 -10.47
N VAL A 134 8.95 -5.30 -9.50
CA VAL A 134 8.61 -4.62 -8.24
C VAL A 134 9.58 -3.49 -7.97
N ASN A 135 9.09 -2.46 -7.32
CA ASN A 135 9.97 -1.40 -6.81
C ASN A 135 10.83 -2.00 -5.67
N PRO A 136 12.18 -1.91 -5.75
CA PRO A 136 13.05 -2.44 -4.70
C PRO A 136 12.95 -1.65 -3.38
N VAL A 137 12.57 -0.38 -3.43
CA VAL A 137 12.39 0.44 -2.26
C VAL A 137 10.97 0.24 -1.74
N THR A 138 10.84 -0.43 -0.61
CA THR A 138 9.55 -0.73 0.00
C THR A 138 9.36 0.15 1.22
N THR A 139 8.34 0.99 1.18
CA THR A 139 7.89 1.80 2.31
C THR A 139 6.50 1.39 2.80
N LYS A 140 5.88 0.42 2.13
CA LYS A 140 4.53 -0.06 2.45
C LYS A 140 4.60 -1.30 3.34
N VAL A 141 3.81 -1.27 4.42
CA VAL A 141 3.58 -2.41 5.32
C VAL A 141 2.10 -2.75 5.31
N GLN A 142 1.77 -4.02 5.19
CA GLN A 142 0.39 -4.50 5.22
C GLN A 142 0.19 -5.48 6.37
N PHE A 143 -0.93 -5.34 7.07
CA PHE A 143 -1.37 -6.25 8.13
C PHE A 143 -2.90 -6.35 8.14
N THR A 144 -3.43 -7.29 8.89
CA THR A 144 -4.87 -7.45 9.08
C THR A 144 -5.27 -7.01 10.48
N MET A 145 -6.41 -6.36 10.59
CA MET A 145 -6.96 -5.85 11.84
C MET A 145 -8.38 -6.36 12.05
N PRO A 146 -8.77 -6.74 13.27
CA PRO A 146 -10.16 -7.06 13.60
C PRO A 146 -11.05 -5.80 13.51
N GLU A 147 -12.36 -6.00 13.30
CA GLU A 147 -13.34 -4.91 13.14
C GLU A 147 -13.32 -3.92 14.33
N SER A 148 -13.15 -4.41 15.55
CA SER A 148 -13.09 -3.59 16.76
C SER A 148 -11.97 -2.53 16.74
N GLY A 149 -10.91 -2.74 15.97
CA GLY A 149 -9.79 -1.81 15.84
C GLY A 149 -9.98 -0.73 14.77
N LEU A 150 -10.96 -0.89 13.86
CA LEU A 150 -11.11 0.02 12.72
C LEU A 150 -11.48 1.46 13.13
N SER A 151 -12.29 1.62 14.19
CA SER A 151 -12.66 2.93 14.72
C SER A 151 -11.46 3.74 15.18
N LEU A 152 -10.43 3.08 15.68
CA LEU A 152 -9.20 3.70 16.17
C LEU A 152 -8.30 4.21 15.04
N LEU A 153 -8.40 3.65 13.82
CA LEU A 153 -7.60 4.07 12.66
C LEU A 153 -7.85 5.52 12.25
N SER A 154 -9.06 6.01 12.47
CA SER A 154 -9.51 7.34 12.07
C SER A 154 -9.24 8.44 13.10
N LEU A 155 -8.77 8.08 14.29
CA LEU A 155 -8.51 9.04 15.36
C LEU A 155 -7.22 9.83 15.07
N PRO A 156 -7.23 11.17 15.19
CA PRO A 156 -6.03 12.00 14.98
C PRO A 156 -4.87 11.68 15.92
N SER A 157 -5.18 11.06 17.05
CA SER A 157 -4.21 10.64 18.08
C SER A 157 -3.51 9.32 17.75
N THR A 158 -4.00 8.55 16.78
CA THR A 158 -3.44 7.26 16.43
C THR A 158 -2.07 7.40 15.77
N ARG A 159 -1.10 6.71 16.32
CA ARG A 159 0.27 6.62 15.81
C ARG A 159 0.62 5.17 15.55
N PHE A 160 1.44 4.97 14.51
CA PHE A 160 1.91 3.64 14.14
C PHE A 160 3.43 3.61 14.20
N GLU A 161 3.95 2.54 14.77
CA GLU A 161 5.36 2.19 14.75
C GLU A 161 5.51 0.78 14.18
N VAL A 162 6.51 0.58 13.34
CA VAL A 162 6.82 -0.70 12.72
C VAL A 162 8.22 -1.14 13.11
N GLU A 163 8.36 -2.36 13.57
CA GLU A 163 9.65 -2.98 13.89
C GLU A 163 9.80 -4.23 13.03
N PHE A 164 10.86 -4.30 12.22
CA PHE A 164 11.14 -5.47 11.39
C PHE A 164 11.96 -6.50 12.14
N ASP A 165 11.68 -7.79 11.89
CA ASP A 165 12.39 -8.90 12.54
C ASP A 165 13.92 -8.84 12.31
N ASN A 166 14.35 -8.31 11.15
CA ASN A 166 15.76 -8.14 10.81
C ASN A 166 16.41 -6.88 11.45
N TYR A 167 15.61 -5.96 11.97
CA TYR A 167 16.08 -4.70 12.57
C TYR A 167 15.49 -4.52 13.97
N ARG A 168 15.70 -5.52 14.84
CA ARG A 168 15.18 -5.53 16.22
C ARG A 168 15.64 -4.31 17.01
N GLY A 169 14.69 -3.70 17.72
CA GLY A 169 14.93 -2.49 18.51
C GLY A 169 14.94 -1.19 17.69
N VAL A 170 14.78 -1.28 16.36
CA VAL A 170 14.63 -0.10 15.50
C VAL A 170 13.15 0.08 15.17
N ARG A 171 12.58 1.20 15.58
CA ARG A 171 11.18 1.55 15.33
C ARG A 171 11.11 2.54 14.18
N PHE A 172 10.36 2.19 13.16
CA PHE A 172 10.10 3.03 12.01
C PHE A 172 8.71 3.67 12.17
N PRO A 173 8.63 4.99 12.22
CA PRO A 173 7.34 5.67 12.25
C PRO A 173 6.58 5.41 10.95
N ALA A 174 5.26 5.26 11.07
CA ALA A 174 4.40 4.99 9.93
C ALA A 174 3.10 5.79 10.01
N VAL A 175 2.51 6.02 8.85
CA VAL A 175 1.19 6.66 8.72
C VAL A 175 0.23 5.74 8.00
N LEU A 176 -1.05 5.87 8.32
CA LEU A 176 -2.10 5.12 7.61
C LEU A 176 -2.13 5.57 6.16
N LYS A 177 -2.01 4.61 5.24
CA LYS A 177 -2.14 4.86 3.80
C LYS A 177 -3.56 4.61 3.33
N ASP A 178 -4.04 3.40 3.57
CA ASP A 178 -5.39 2.97 3.24
C ASP A 178 -5.79 1.75 4.09
N TYR A 179 -7.08 1.44 4.13
CA TYR A 179 -7.61 0.19 4.67
C TYR A 179 -8.85 -0.26 3.89
N ALA A 180 -9.05 -1.56 3.79
CA ALA A 180 -10.23 -2.11 3.16
C ALA A 180 -11.44 -1.99 4.10
N LYS A 181 -12.58 -1.54 3.55
CA LYS A 181 -13.86 -1.47 4.27
C LYS A 181 -14.62 -2.79 4.24
N THR A 182 -14.12 -3.76 3.48
CA THR A 182 -14.69 -5.09 3.36
C THR A 182 -13.62 -6.12 3.70
N SER A 183 -13.99 -7.11 4.49
CA SER A 183 -13.16 -8.29 4.72
C SER A 183 -13.48 -9.34 3.68
N SER A 184 -12.48 -9.90 3.03
CA SER A 184 -12.63 -10.98 2.06
C SER A 184 -12.52 -12.37 2.71
N ASP A 185 -12.03 -12.43 3.94
CA ASP A 185 -11.83 -13.67 4.70
C ASP A 185 -11.99 -13.45 6.21
N ALA A 186 -11.91 -14.53 6.98
CA ALA A 186 -12.02 -14.51 8.44
C ALA A 186 -10.80 -13.86 9.14
N SER A 187 -9.76 -13.46 8.40
CA SER A 187 -8.52 -12.93 8.97
C SER A 187 -8.63 -11.48 9.42
N GLY A 188 -9.70 -10.78 9.02
CA GLY A 188 -9.93 -9.37 9.35
C GLY A 188 -9.78 -8.42 8.17
N PHE A 189 -9.70 -7.14 8.46
CA PHE A 189 -9.64 -6.07 7.47
C PHE A 189 -8.19 -5.73 7.11
N PRO A 190 -7.81 -5.78 5.83
CA PRO A 190 -6.48 -5.37 5.39
C PRO A 190 -6.24 -3.88 5.63
N VAL A 191 -5.14 -3.56 6.31
CA VAL A 191 -4.67 -2.20 6.59
C VAL A 191 -3.29 -2.02 5.98
N SER A 192 -3.09 -0.92 5.28
CA SER A 192 -1.81 -0.55 4.69
C SER A 192 -1.25 0.70 5.37
N LEU A 193 -0.02 0.60 5.83
CA LEU A 193 0.75 1.74 6.34
C LEU A 193 1.83 2.13 5.34
N ARG A 194 2.22 3.39 5.38
CA ARG A 194 3.42 3.90 4.73
C ARG A 194 4.42 4.29 5.80
N LEU A 195 5.62 3.74 5.72
CA LEU A 195 6.73 4.16 6.57
C LEU A 195 7.12 5.60 6.22
N THR A 196 7.38 6.38 7.24
CA THR A 196 7.92 7.73 7.12
C THR A 196 9.32 7.73 7.67
N ASP A 197 10.18 8.59 7.12
CA ASP A 197 11.52 8.82 7.67
C ASP A 197 12.45 7.59 7.70
N VAL A 198 12.41 6.78 6.62
CA VAL A 198 13.31 5.64 6.46
C VAL A 198 14.62 6.08 5.84
N ASP A 199 15.71 5.95 6.57
CA ASP A 199 17.06 6.10 6.02
C ASP A 199 17.40 4.89 5.14
N THR A 200 17.13 5.02 3.83
CA THR A 200 17.35 3.98 2.83
C THR A 200 18.83 3.66 2.60
N GLY A 201 19.76 4.53 3.05
CA GLY A 201 21.20 4.27 3.01
C GLY A 201 21.64 3.31 4.11
N ARG A 202 20.90 3.27 5.21
CA ARG A 202 21.21 2.45 6.39
C ARG A 202 20.35 1.18 6.47
N TYR A 203 19.09 1.26 6.06
CA TYR A 203 18.12 0.18 6.19
C TYR A 203 17.56 -0.20 4.81
N SER A 204 17.80 -1.44 4.41
CA SER A 204 17.24 -2.00 3.18
C SER A 204 16.01 -2.84 3.51
N ILE A 205 14.83 -2.26 3.35
CA ILE A 205 13.57 -2.95 3.59
C ILE A 205 13.13 -3.57 2.25
N SER A 206 13.11 -4.89 2.21
CA SER A 206 12.69 -5.65 1.03
C SER A 206 11.26 -6.17 1.15
N PRO A 207 10.52 -6.28 0.06
CA PRO A 207 9.22 -6.93 0.04
C PRO A 207 9.30 -8.34 0.64
N GLY A 208 8.29 -8.72 1.44
CA GLY A 208 8.23 -10.02 2.12
C GLY A 208 8.88 -10.05 3.51
N MET A 209 9.54 -8.99 3.96
CA MET A 209 10.04 -8.92 5.34
C MET A 209 8.90 -8.87 6.33
N SER A 210 8.98 -9.73 7.37
CA SER A 210 8.04 -9.74 8.50
C SER A 210 8.30 -8.58 9.45
N CYS A 211 7.23 -8.05 10.02
CA CYS A 211 7.31 -6.96 10.98
C CYS A 211 6.22 -7.02 12.04
N MET A 212 6.50 -6.42 13.18
CA MET A 212 5.53 -6.12 14.21
C MET A 212 5.03 -4.69 14.01
N VAL A 213 3.71 -4.51 14.01
CA VAL A 213 3.06 -3.20 13.94
C VAL A 213 2.51 -2.88 15.32
N THR A 214 2.94 -1.79 15.89
CA THR A 214 2.42 -1.26 17.15
C THR A 214 1.53 -0.05 16.82
N MET A 215 0.27 -0.14 17.19
CA MET A 215 -0.68 0.96 17.11
C MET A 215 -0.89 1.53 18.50
N GLN A 216 -0.66 2.81 18.66
CA GLN A 216 -0.93 3.57 19.88
C GLN A 216 -2.03 4.57 19.54
N SER A 217 -3.17 4.45 20.19
CA SER A 217 -4.23 5.45 20.14
C SER A 217 -4.35 6.05 21.53
N ALA A 218 -4.11 7.35 21.64
CA ALA A 218 -4.54 8.06 22.82
C ALA A 218 -6.02 8.40 22.56
N ASP A 219 -6.93 7.66 23.15
CA ASP A 219 -8.28 8.19 23.29
C ASP A 219 -8.17 9.58 23.92
N PRO A 220 -8.86 10.61 23.40
CA PRO A 220 -9.03 11.81 24.19
C PRO A 220 -9.63 11.32 25.50
N VAL A 221 -8.85 11.42 26.55
CA VAL A 221 -9.25 11.00 27.88
C VAL A 221 -10.60 11.65 28.15
N THR A 222 -11.67 10.93 27.92
CA THR A 222 -12.86 11.16 28.71
C THR A 222 -12.39 11.04 30.16
N ASP A 223 -12.91 11.84 31.08
CA ASP A 223 -12.56 11.81 32.50
C ASP A 223 -12.77 10.43 33.16
N ALA A 224 -12.45 9.36 32.44
CA ALA A 224 -12.59 7.99 32.82
C ALA A 224 -11.53 7.63 33.87
N VAL A 225 -11.99 7.35 35.06
CA VAL A 225 -11.16 6.86 36.15
C VAL A 225 -10.85 5.40 35.92
N SER A 226 -9.58 5.01 35.99
CA SER A 226 -9.21 3.59 35.99
C SER A 226 -8.68 3.17 37.38
N LEU A 227 -9.15 2.05 37.85
CA LEU A 227 -8.72 1.49 39.16
C LEU A 227 -8.07 0.12 38.98
N PRO A 228 -7.12 -0.27 39.84
CA PRO A 228 -6.66 -1.65 39.90
C PRO A 228 -7.86 -2.59 40.17
N VAL A 229 -7.90 -3.74 39.52
CA VAL A 229 -8.96 -4.75 39.74
C VAL A 229 -9.04 -5.14 41.24
N SER A 230 -7.92 -5.09 41.98
CA SER A 230 -7.84 -5.32 43.39
C SER A 230 -8.61 -4.32 44.26
N ALA A 231 -8.97 -3.15 43.73
CA ALA A 231 -9.79 -2.15 44.42
C ALA A 231 -11.30 -2.46 44.34
N VAL A 232 -11.68 -3.37 43.47
CA VAL A 232 -13.09 -3.71 43.24
C VAL A 232 -13.58 -4.70 44.30
N TYR A 233 -14.65 -4.34 44.97
CA TYR A 233 -15.35 -5.17 45.93
C TYR A 233 -16.67 -5.69 45.35
N ALA A 234 -16.73 -6.98 45.10
CA ALA A 234 -17.93 -7.66 44.59
C ALA A 234 -18.42 -8.70 45.63
N PRO A 235 -19.38 -8.36 46.53
CA PRO A 235 -19.90 -9.25 47.51
C PRO A 235 -20.81 -10.34 46.90
N ALA A 236 -21.00 -11.46 47.63
CA ALA A 236 -21.83 -12.56 47.16
C ALA A 236 -23.31 -12.18 46.98
N GLU A 237 -23.75 -11.11 47.63
CA GLU A 237 -25.13 -10.56 47.54
C GLU A 237 -25.39 -9.82 46.24
N GLY A 238 -24.37 -9.63 45.40
CA GLY A 238 -24.41 -8.92 44.12
C GLY A 238 -24.02 -7.45 44.23
N GLY A 239 -23.81 -6.83 43.06
CA GLY A 239 -23.34 -5.44 42.92
C GLY A 239 -21.83 -5.32 42.94
N THR A 240 -21.35 -4.19 42.40
CA THR A 240 -19.91 -3.86 42.30
C THR A 240 -19.69 -2.56 43.05
N TYR A 241 -18.71 -2.56 43.93
CA TYR A 241 -18.43 -1.43 44.81
C TYR A 241 -16.94 -1.16 44.90
N VAL A 242 -16.62 0.06 45.35
CA VAL A 242 -15.27 0.44 45.79
C VAL A 242 -15.35 1.08 47.18
N TRP A 243 -14.23 1.10 47.87
CA TRP A 243 -14.09 1.81 49.13
C TRP A 243 -13.37 3.12 48.92
N VAL A 244 -14.12 4.24 49.01
CA VAL A 244 -13.57 5.59 48.87
C VAL A 244 -13.17 6.12 50.25
N VAL A 245 -12.00 6.68 50.40
CA VAL A 245 -11.52 7.30 51.63
C VAL A 245 -12.07 8.71 51.73
N THR A 246 -12.88 8.96 52.75
CA THR A 246 -13.46 10.29 53.02
C THR A 246 -12.71 11.01 54.13
N GLY A 247 -13.18 12.18 54.54
CA GLY A 247 -12.55 12.98 55.60
C GLY A 247 -12.35 12.22 56.90
N GLY A 248 -11.14 12.36 57.50
CA GLY A 248 -10.78 11.68 58.73
C GLY A 248 -10.36 10.20 58.60
N ASP A 249 -9.87 9.84 57.41
CA ASP A 249 -9.39 8.48 57.08
C ASP A 249 -10.45 7.38 57.26
N ARG A 250 -11.71 7.70 57.01
CA ARG A 250 -12.83 6.74 57.04
C ARG A 250 -13.16 6.25 55.64
N VAL A 251 -13.62 5.02 55.53
CA VAL A 251 -14.01 4.43 54.25
C VAL A 251 -15.52 4.43 54.04
N GLU A 252 -15.95 4.76 52.88
CA GLU A 252 -17.34 4.69 52.45
C GLU A 252 -17.47 3.74 51.27
N ARG A 253 -18.42 2.82 51.33
CA ARG A 253 -18.74 1.91 50.25
C ARG A 253 -19.57 2.64 49.20
N ARG A 254 -19.07 2.67 47.98
CA ARG A 254 -19.75 3.34 46.86
C ARG A 254 -19.95 2.36 45.70
N ALA A 255 -21.17 2.34 45.18
CA ALA A 255 -21.51 1.54 44.01
C ALA A 255 -20.83 2.12 42.77
N VAL A 256 -20.30 1.27 41.93
CA VAL A 256 -19.62 1.64 40.70
C VAL A 256 -20.10 0.83 39.52
N THR A 257 -20.10 1.45 38.33
CA THR A 257 -20.26 0.74 37.07
C THR A 257 -18.89 0.55 36.45
N LEU A 258 -18.55 -0.69 36.16
CA LEU A 258 -17.28 -1.02 35.54
C LEU A 258 -17.43 -1.06 34.03
N GLY A 259 -16.48 -0.47 33.31
CA GLY A 259 -16.29 -0.54 31.88
C GLY A 259 -15.32 -1.65 31.49
N GLU A 260 -14.55 -1.41 30.43
CA GLU A 260 -13.60 -2.36 29.90
C GLU A 260 -12.33 -2.51 30.75
N LEU A 261 -11.68 -3.67 30.63
CA LEU A 261 -10.35 -3.88 31.22
C LEU A 261 -9.31 -3.02 30.51
N TYR A 262 -8.51 -2.31 31.30
CA TYR A 262 -7.43 -1.46 30.81
C TYR A 262 -6.06 -2.04 31.22
N GLY A 263 -5.29 -2.47 30.24
CA GLY A 263 -4.02 -3.14 30.49
C GLY A 263 -4.16 -4.56 31.05
N ARG A 264 -3.33 -4.93 32.04
CA ARG A 264 -3.31 -6.27 32.62
C ARG A 264 -4.06 -6.41 33.95
N ASP A 265 -4.18 -5.30 34.68
CA ASP A 265 -4.57 -5.30 36.09
C ASP A 265 -5.50 -4.14 36.48
N ARG A 266 -5.98 -3.38 35.50
CA ARG A 266 -6.86 -2.23 35.74
C ARG A 266 -8.19 -2.38 35.02
N VAL A 267 -9.22 -1.72 35.55
CA VAL A 267 -10.54 -1.63 34.95
C VAL A 267 -10.96 -0.15 34.89
N VAL A 268 -11.61 0.22 33.83
CA VAL A 268 -12.23 1.54 33.68
C VAL A 268 -13.47 1.60 34.55
N VAL A 269 -13.70 2.71 35.21
CA VAL A 269 -14.91 2.96 36.02
C VAL A 269 -15.73 4.03 35.28
N ASP A 270 -16.86 3.61 34.73
CA ASP A 270 -17.74 4.49 33.94
C ASP A 270 -18.51 5.47 34.84
N SER A 271 -18.80 5.06 36.09
CA SER A 271 -19.48 5.93 37.05
C SER A 271 -19.25 5.47 38.51
N GLY A 272 -19.38 6.42 39.45
CA GLY A 272 -19.33 6.18 40.88
C GLY A 272 -18.03 6.64 41.57
N VAL A 273 -16.97 7.02 40.84
CA VAL A 273 -15.72 7.59 41.38
C VAL A 273 -15.33 8.81 40.57
N GLU A 274 -14.88 9.86 41.23
CA GLU A 274 -14.42 11.07 40.61
C GLU A 274 -12.88 11.11 40.53
N PRO A 275 -12.31 11.81 39.52
CA PRO A 275 -10.86 12.01 39.44
C PRO A 275 -10.30 12.67 40.69
N GLY A 276 -9.25 12.10 41.29
CA GLY A 276 -8.60 12.62 42.49
C GLY A 276 -9.13 12.03 43.80
N GLU A 277 -10.19 11.24 43.79
CA GLU A 277 -10.63 10.50 44.97
C GLU A 277 -9.65 9.40 45.34
N ARG A 278 -9.49 9.14 46.64
CA ARG A 278 -8.65 8.05 47.15
C ARG A 278 -9.46 6.80 47.31
N VAL A 279 -9.03 5.74 46.66
CA VAL A 279 -9.71 4.43 46.72
C VAL A 279 -8.80 3.38 47.35
N VAL A 280 -9.36 2.54 48.19
CA VAL A 280 -8.63 1.44 48.83
C VAL A 280 -8.34 0.36 47.80
N THR A 281 -7.08 -0.07 47.69
CA THR A 281 -6.62 -1.06 46.71
C THR A 281 -6.27 -2.42 47.29
N ALA A 282 -6.23 -2.54 48.63
CA ALA A 282 -5.94 -3.80 49.31
C ALA A 282 -6.87 -4.00 50.54
N GLY A 283 -7.25 -5.24 50.86
CA GLY A 283 -8.07 -5.56 51.99
C GLY A 283 -9.56 -5.23 51.82
N VAL A 284 -10.04 -5.00 50.62
CA VAL A 284 -11.41 -4.51 50.32
C VAL A 284 -12.53 -5.39 50.89
N TYR A 285 -12.30 -6.69 51.06
CA TYR A 285 -13.27 -7.64 51.63
C TYR A 285 -13.34 -7.65 53.15
N GLN A 286 -12.41 -6.97 53.85
CA GLN A 286 -12.33 -6.93 55.31
C GLN A 286 -12.92 -5.66 55.90
N LEU A 287 -13.20 -4.65 55.07
CA LEU A 287 -13.64 -3.32 55.49
C LEU A 287 -15.15 -3.25 55.76
N ARG A 288 -15.51 -2.38 56.69
CA ARG A 288 -16.91 -2.05 57.02
C ARG A 288 -17.16 -0.55 56.78
N GLN A 289 -18.41 -0.22 56.50
CA GLN A 289 -18.85 1.16 56.30
C GLN A 289 -18.45 2.07 57.51
N GLY A 290 -17.75 3.16 57.23
CA GLY A 290 -17.31 4.13 58.22
C GLY A 290 -16.08 3.72 59.04
N GLU A 291 -15.47 2.59 58.76
CA GLU A 291 -14.25 2.13 59.37
C GLU A 291 -13.08 3.05 59.12
N ARG A 292 -12.18 3.20 60.08
CA ARG A 292 -11.02 4.03 59.96
C ARG A 292 -9.83 3.24 59.41
N VAL A 293 -9.24 3.72 58.34
CA VAL A 293 -8.10 3.07 57.69
C VAL A 293 -6.81 3.85 57.88
N ARG A 294 -5.70 3.14 57.84
CA ARG A 294 -4.37 3.74 57.80
C ARG A 294 -3.87 3.72 56.37
N ILE A 295 -3.51 4.91 55.87
CA ILE A 295 -2.92 5.02 54.54
C ILE A 295 -1.48 4.55 54.63
N LEU A 296 -1.11 3.57 53.83
CA LEU A 296 0.28 3.13 53.64
C LEU A 296 0.79 3.81 52.36
N ASN A 297 1.87 4.58 52.48
CA ASN A 297 2.54 5.20 51.33
C ASN A 297 3.45 4.20 50.61
#